data_6d5a108f155109943905cdc478fa87cd
#
_entry.id   6d5a108f155109943905cdc478fa87cd
#
_cell.length_a   1.000
_cell.length_b   1.000
_cell.length_c   1.000
_cell.angle_alpha   90.00
_cell.angle_beta   90.00
_cell.angle_gamma   90.00
#
_symmetry.space_group_name_H-M   'P 1'
#
loop_
_entity.id
_entity.type
_entity.pdbx_description
1 polymer ?
#
loop_
_entity_poly.entity_id
_entity_poly.type
_entity_poly.pdbx_seq_one_letter_code
_entity_poly.pdbx_strand_id
1 'polypeptide(L)' 'RNRQNKYWMYETINEALRNSFYRDPDIEAALPDFERKVLGDRLSSFVAARKLLEMYFGDIRREK' A
#
# COMPACT_ATOMS: atom_id res chain seq x y z
N ARG A 1 -1.09 -28.36 12.79
CA ARG A 1 0.02 -27.66 13.41
C ARG A 1 0.78 -26.81 12.39
N ASN A 2 1.19 -27.44 11.31
CA ASN A 2 1.90 -26.72 10.25
C ASN A 2 1.04 -25.63 9.62
N ARG A 3 -0.27 -25.85 9.59
CA ARG A 3 -1.18 -24.88 9.02
C ARG A 3 -1.19 -23.58 9.80
N GLN A 4 -1.15 -23.67 11.11
CA GLN A 4 -1.12 -22.49 11.95
C GLN A 4 0.15 -21.70 11.74
N ASN A 5 1.28 -22.40 11.65
CA ASN A 5 2.55 -21.72 11.44
C ASN A 5 2.55 -21.00 10.11
N LYS A 6 1.99 -21.63 9.08
CA LYS A 6 1.91 -21.02 7.76
C LYS A 6 1.02 -19.78 7.78
N TYR A 7 -0.11 -19.90 8.46
CA TYR A 7 -1.05 -18.78 8.56
C TYR A 7 -0.37 -17.58 9.23
N TRP A 8 0.29 -17.81 10.34
CA TRP A 8 0.93 -16.71 11.07
C TRP A 8 2.08 -16.11 10.29
N MET A 9 2.76 -16.92 9.51
CA MET A 9 3.81 -16.39 8.65
C MET A 9 3.24 -15.37 7.67
N TYR A 10 2.17 -15.74 6.98
CA TYR A 10 1.57 -14.84 6.00
C TYR A 10 0.96 -13.61 6.68
N GLU A 11 0.34 -13.79 7.83
CA GLU A 11 -0.22 -12.67 8.55
C GLU A 11 0.85 -11.67 8.96
N THR A 12 1.97 -12.18 9.42
CA THR A 12 3.08 -11.32 9.83
C THR A 12 3.61 -10.54 8.64
N ILE A 13 3.77 -11.19 7.50
CA ILE A 13 4.24 -10.53 6.29
C ILE A 13 3.24 -9.45 5.86
N ASN A 14 1.96 -9.80 5.82
CA ASN A 14 0.94 -8.87 5.38
C ASN A 14 0.87 -7.65 6.30
N GLU A 15 0.97 -7.88 7.58
CA GLU A 15 0.94 -6.78 8.55
C GLU A 15 2.14 -5.86 8.38
N ALA A 16 3.31 -6.45 8.19
CA ALA A 16 4.52 -5.66 8.01
C ALA A 16 4.45 -4.82 6.74
N LEU A 17 3.97 -5.41 5.66
CA LEU A 17 3.84 -4.69 4.40
C LEU A 17 2.83 -3.56 4.51
N ARG A 18 1.70 -3.85 5.15
CA ARG A 18 0.66 -2.84 5.34
C ARG A 18 1.19 -1.67 6.16
N ASN A 19 1.85 -1.97 7.26
CA ASN A 19 2.38 -0.92 8.12
C ASN A 19 3.42 -0.09 7.40
N SER A 20 4.32 -0.74 6.68
CA SER A 20 5.36 -0.04 5.94
C SER A 20 4.76 0.90 4.90
N PHE A 21 3.77 0.41 4.17
CA PHE A 21 3.14 1.19 3.12
C PHE A 21 2.43 2.42 3.68
N TYR A 22 1.58 2.21 4.68
CA TYR A 22 0.75 3.31 5.18
C TYR A 22 1.51 4.30 6.05
N ARG A 23 2.68 3.93 6.53
CA ARG A 23 3.51 4.85 7.29
C ARG A 23 4.48 5.64 6.43
N ASP A 24 4.60 5.26 5.18
CA ASP A 24 5.43 6.00 4.25
C ASP A 24 4.92 7.44 4.15
N PRO A 25 5.77 8.45 4.39
CA PRO A 25 5.32 9.84 4.42
C PRO A 25 4.69 10.28 3.09
N ASP A 26 5.23 9.82 1.98
CA ASP A 26 4.71 10.20 0.67
C ASP A 26 3.33 9.60 0.44
N ILE A 27 3.16 8.35 0.86
CA ILE A 27 1.86 7.69 0.74
C ILE A 27 0.86 8.35 1.66
N GLU A 28 1.26 8.62 2.88
CA GLU A 28 0.38 9.24 3.85
C GLU A 28 -0.12 10.58 3.36
N ALA A 29 0.77 11.35 2.76
CA ALA A 29 0.41 12.67 2.24
C ALA A 29 -0.51 12.58 1.03
N ALA A 30 -0.33 11.55 0.20
CA ALA A 30 -1.08 11.43 -1.04
C ALA A 30 -2.45 10.79 -0.87
N LEU A 31 -2.64 9.99 0.17
CA LEU A 31 -3.87 9.24 0.35
C LEU A 31 -5.15 10.09 0.31
N PRO A 32 -5.23 11.21 1.05
CA PRO A 32 -6.48 12.00 1.02
C PRO A 32 -6.83 12.48 -0.36
N ASP A 33 -5.85 12.87 -1.16
CA ASP A 33 -6.10 13.35 -2.50
C ASP A 33 -6.64 12.25 -3.40
N PHE A 34 -6.04 11.05 -3.31
CA PHE A 34 -6.53 9.93 -4.09
C PHE A 34 -7.91 9.50 -3.65
N GLU A 35 -8.18 9.56 -2.34
CA GLU A 35 -9.52 9.24 -1.85
C GLU A 35 -10.57 10.16 -2.45
N ARG A 36 -10.26 11.45 -2.50
CA ARG A 36 -11.21 12.41 -3.08
C ARG A 36 -11.48 12.11 -4.54
N LYS A 37 -10.44 11.78 -5.28
CA LYS A 37 -10.60 11.48 -6.70
C LYS A 37 -11.43 10.22 -6.94
N VAL A 38 -11.23 9.22 -6.10
CA VAL A 38 -12.01 8.00 -6.23
C VAL A 38 -13.47 8.25 -5.87
N LEU A 39 -13.71 8.99 -4.78
CA LEU A 39 -15.08 9.29 -4.37
C LEU A 39 -15.79 10.15 -5.39
N GLY A 40 -15.06 11.00 -6.10
CA GLY A 40 -15.63 11.87 -7.12
C GLY A 40 -15.68 11.25 -8.51
N ASP A 41 -15.41 9.95 -8.61
CA ASP A 41 -15.44 9.22 -9.88
C ASP A 41 -14.46 9.73 -10.92
N ARG A 42 -13.43 10.44 -10.47
CA ARG A 42 -12.39 10.90 -11.38
C ARG A 42 -11.35 9.85 -11.65
N LEU A 43 -11.25 8.90 -10.77
CA LEU A 43 -10.23 7.87 -10.82
C LEU A 43 -10.81 6.58 -10.28
N SER A 44 -10.59 5.46 -10.97
CA SER A 44 -11.08 4.19 -10.46
C SER A 44 -10.25 3.78 -9.25
N SER A 45 -10.86 3.02 -8.36
CA SER A 45 -10.17 2.55 -7.17
C SER A 45 -8.96 1.69 -7.53
N PHE A 46 -9.06 0.94 -8.63
CA PHE A 46 -7.95 0.08 -9.04
C PHE A 46 -6.77 0.90 -9.57
N VAL A 47 -7.06 1.94 -10.33
CA VAL A 47 -6.01 2.81 -10.84
C VAL A 47 -5.36 3.58 -9.71
N ALA A 48 -6.18 4.07 -8.76
CA ALA A 48 -5.66 4.79 -7.61
C ALA A 48 -4.70 3.91 -6.80
N ALA A 49 -5.11 2.67 -6.54
CA ALA A 49 -4.28 1.74 -5.79
C ALA A 49 -2.97 1.48 -6.53
N ARG A 50 -3.04 1.28 -7.84
CA ARG A 50 -1.83 1.03 -8.61
C ARG A 50 -0.87 2.20 -8.58
N LYS A 51 -1.39 3.40 -8.70
CA LYS A 51 -0.53 4.59 -8.68
C LYS A 51 0.15 4.76 -7.33
N LEU A 52 -0.58 4.51 -6.26
CA LEU A 52 0.00 4.58 -4.92
C LEU A 52 1.08 3.53 -4.73
N LEU A 53 0.83 2.32 -5.21
CA LEU A 53 1.82 1.26 -5.10
C LEU A 53 3.05 1.57 -5.93
N GLU A 54 2.87 2.11 -7.13
CA GLU A 54 4.01 2.49 -7.95
C GLU A 54 4.84 3.57 -7.29
N MET A 55 4.18 4.52 -6.64
CA MET A 55 4.87 5.57 -5.91
C MET A 55 5.71 4.97 -4.79
N TYR A 56 5.12 4.06 -4.04
CA TYR A 56 5.81 3.43 -2.93
C TYR A 56 7.01 2.61 -3.40
N PHE A 57 6.81 1.75 -4.38
CA PHE A 57 7.90 0.90 -4.86
C PHE A 57 8.93 1.70 -5.64
N GLY A 58 8.52 2.76 -6.30
CA GLY A 58 9.44 3.63 -7.00
C GLY A 58 10.42 4.30 -6.05
N ASP A 59 9.91 4.76 -4.91
CA ASP A 59 10.76 5.39 -3.91
C ASP A 59 11.79 4.41 -3.37
N ILE A 60 11.35 3.18 -3.12
CA ILE A 60 12.25 2.15 -2.62
C ILE A 60 13.36 1.88 -3.63
N ARG A 61 13.02 1.81 -4.90
CA ARG A 61 14.00 1.53 -5.94
C ARG A 61 15.01 2.65 -6.06
N ARG A 62 14.57 3.88 -5.86
CA ARG A 62 15.46 5.02 -6.01
C ARG A 62 16.55 5.05 -4.95
N GLU A 63 16.27 4.47 -3.81
CA GLU A 63 17.24 4.49 -2.75
C GLU A 63 18.45 3.62 -3.02
N LYS A 64 18.36 2.81 -4.05
CA LYS A 64 19.51 2.06 -4.47
C LYS A 64 20.34 2.86 -5.45
#